data_0824c1426f14aac6a5879f77f5ce3faf
#
_entry.id   0824c1426f14aac6a5879f77f5ce3faf
#
_cell.length_a   1.000
_cell.length_b   1.000
_cell.length_c   1.000
_cell.angle_alpha   90.00
_cell.angle_beta   90.00
_cell.angle_gamma   90.00
#
_symmetry.space_group_name_H-M   'P 1'
#
loop_
_entity.id
_entity.type
_entity.pdbx_description
1 polymer ?
#
loop_
_entity_poly.entity_id
_entity_poly.type
_entity_poly.pdbx_seq_one_letter_code
_entity_poly.pdbx_strand_id
1 'polypeptide(L)'
;MKKKLLVFLIVFFSITFNSFSIEPDIFVQSTVNRASKLLGENISKDEKIEKLKEIAKETVDIRGIGFYTLGKKRKSLNEQEKKRYAKLFEGYFLKSFSSRLAEYTNPEIDVQNKEKLNEKKTIKNINNFFFIII
;
A
#
# COMPACT_ATOMS: atom_id res chain seq x y z
N MET A 1 -19.81 -41.51 -23.64
CA MET A 1 -18.63 -40.76 -23.19
C MET A 1 -18.88 -39.23 -23.14
N LYS A 2 -19.46 -38.59 -24.17
CA LYS A 2 -19.70 -37.15 -24.22
C LYS A 2 -20.55 -36.59 -23.08
N LYS A 3 -21.60 -37.31 -22.60
CA LYS A 3 -22.45 -36.88 -21.47
C LYS A 3 -21.69 -36.87 -20.14
N LYS A 4 -20.79 -37.81 -19.88
CA LYS A 4 -19.98 -37.83 -18.66
C LYS A 4 -18.94 -36.74 -18.62
N LEU A 5 -18.38 -36.40 -19.80
CA LEU A 5 -17.46 -35.25 -19.94
C LEU A 5 -18.14 -33.91 -19.68
N LEU A 6 -19.39 -33.76 -20.18
CA LEU A 6 -20.19 -32.55 -19.96
C LEU A 6 -20.52 -32.33 -18.47
N VAL A 7 -20.90 -33.39 -17.75
CA VAL A 7 -21.18 -33.34 -16.31
C VAL A 7 -19.91 -32.96 -15.53
N PHE A 8 -18.76 -33.52 -15.89
CA PHE A 8 -17.48 -33.22 -15.26
C PHE A 8 -17.11 -31.74 -15.47
N LEU A 9 -17.35 -31.19 -16.66
CA LEU A 9 -17.09 -29.79 -16.99
C LEU A 9 -17.99 -28.84 -16.19
N ILE A 10 -19.28 -29.20 -16.01
CA ILE A 10 -20.24 -28.41 -15.22
C ILE A 10 -19.84 -28.40 -13.72
N VAL A 11 -19.44 -29.54 -13.17
CA VAL A 11 -18.99 -29.64 -11.77
C VAL A 11 -17.69 -28.85 -11.56
N PHE A 12 -16.77 -28.88 -12.51
CA PHE A 12 -15.51 -28.14 -12.44
C PHE A 12 -15.74 -26.61 -12.48
N PHE A 13 -16.72 -26.14 -13.22
CA PHE A 13 -17.09 -24.72 -13.31
C PHE A 13 -17.88 -24.22 -12.08
N SER A 14 -18.43 -25.12 -11.29
CA SER A 14 -19.22 -24.79 -10.09
C SER A 14 -18.34 -24.53 -8.86
N ILE A 15 -17.03 -24.75 -8.93
CA ILE A 15 -16.08 -24.39 -7.86
C ILE A 15 -15.78 -22.90 -7.99
N THR A 16 -16.75 -22.07 -7.65
CA THR A 16 -16.52 -20.62 -7.47
C THR A 16 -15.66 -20.44 -6.23
N PHE A 17 -14.40 -20.09 -6.43
CA PHE A 17 -13.54 -19.64 -5.35
C PHE A 17 -14.17 -18.37 -4.78
N ASN A 18 -14.69 -18.45 -3.56
CA ASN A 18 -15.02 -17.23 -2.82
C ASN A 18 -13.71 -16.49 -2.56
N SER A 19 -13.42 -15.49 -3.38
CA SER A 19 -12.32 -14.57 -3.13
C SER A 19 -12.72 -13.72 -1.92
N PHE A 20 -12.20 -14.07 -0.75
CA PHE A 20 -12.31 -13.23 0.43
C PHE A 20 -11.41 -12.01 0.22
N SER A 21 -11.99 -10.92 -0.26
CA SER A 21 -11.35 -9.62 -0.25
C SER A 21 -11.44 -9.06 1.17
N ILE A 22 -10.29 -8.78 1.78
CA ILE A 22 -10.26 -8.08 3.07
C ILE A 22 -10.82 -6.68 2.85
N GLU A 23 -11.74 -6.25 3.73
CA GLU A 23 -12.28 -4.89 3.66
C GLU A 23 -11.16 -3.86 3.82
N PRO A 24 -11.17 -2.76 3.03
CA PRO A 24 -10.06 -1.79 3.01
C PRO A 24 -9.77 -1.16 4.38
N ASP A 25 -10.78 -0.91 5.19
CA ASP A 25 -10.66 -0.38 6.55
C ASP A 25 -9.99 -1.37 7.50
N ILE A 26 -10.34 -2.66 7.42
CA ILE A 26 -9.69 -3.72 8.19
C ILE A 26 -8.22 -3.84 7.79
N PHE A 27 -7.91 -3.77 6.49
CA PHE A 27 -6.53 -3.81 5.99
C PHE A 27 -5.71 -2.63 6.51
N VAL A 28 -6.26 -1.40 6.41
CA VAL A 28 -5.58 -0.19 6.90
C VAL A 28 -5.36 -0.27 8.41
N GLN A 29 -6.40 -0.65 9.18
CA GLN A 29 -6.29 -0.77 10.64
C GLN A 29 -5.23 -1.81 11.05
N SER A 30 -5.19 -2.97 10.38
CA SER A 30 -4.19 -4.00 10.68
C SER A 30 -2.76 -3.52 10.39
N THR A 31 -2.57 -2.77 9.29
CA THR A 31 -1.28 -2.18 8.93
C THR A 31 -0.83 -1.14 9.95
N VAL A 32 -1.73 -0.25 10.36
CA VAL A 32 -1.49 0.75 11.40
C VAL A 32 -1.12 0.07 12.73
N ASN A 33 -1.85 -0.95 13.14
CA ASN A 33 -1.58 -1.69 14.36
C ASN A 33 -0.20 -2.37 14.34
N ARG A 34 0.19 -2.95 13.18
CA ARG A 34 1.55 -3.54 13.01
C ARG A 34 2.64 -2.48 13.18
N ALA A 35 2.48 -1.33 12.52
CA ALA A 35 3.45 -0.24 12.61
C ALA A 35 3.53 0.34 14.03
N SER A 36 2.39 0.59 14.69
CA SER A 36 2.34 1.11 16.06
C SER A 36 2.99 0.14 17.05
N LYS A 37 2.70 -1.15 16.95
CA LYS A 37 3.33 -2.18 17.77
C LYS A 37 4.85 -2.17 17.61
N LEU A 38 5.35 -2.15 16.37
CA LEU A 38 6.77 -2.09 16.06
C LEU A 38 7.44 -0.84 16.67
N LEU A 39 6.78 0.31 16.58
CA LEU A 39 7.31 1.56 17.13
C LEU A 39 7.41 1.54 18.65
N GLY A 40 6.54 0.78 19.34
CA GLY A 40 6.59 0.55 20.77
C GLY A 40 7.64 -0.49 21.22
N GLU A 41 8.23 -1.26 20.30
CA GLU A 41 9.24 -2.27 20.65
C GLU A 41 10.55 -1.63 21.12
N ASN A 42 11.22 -2.28 22.11
CA ASN A 42 12.52 -1.85 22.61
C ASN A 42 13.67 -2.40 21.75
N ILE A 43 13.72 -1.94 20.50
CA ILE A 43 14.76 -2.28 19.51
C ILE A 43 15.44 -1.01 18.99
N SER A 44 16.57 -1.15 18.34
CA SER A 44 17.31 -0.01 17.78
C SER A 44 16.49 0.77 16.76
N LYS A 45 16.79 2.07 16.61
CA LYS A 45 16.15 2.92 15.58
C LYS A 45 16.36 2.36 14.18
N ASP A 46 17.56 1.87 13.88
CA ASP A 46 17.89 1.30 12.57
C ASP A 46 17.08 0.03 12.29
N GLU A 47 16.90 -0.81 13.28
CA GLU A 47 16.06 -2.00 13.15
C GLU A 47 14.57 -1.63 12.95
N LYS A 48 14.06 -0.62 13.66
CA LYS A 48 12.71 -0.07 13.40
C LYS A 48 12.56 0.41 11.97
N ILE A 49 13.56 1.15 11.47
CA ILE A 49 13.57 1.66 10.09
C ILE A 49 13.48 0.51 9.08
N GLU A 50 14.28 -0.55 9.22
CA GLU A 50 14.25 -1.67 8.28
C GLU A 50 12.90 -2.40 8.30
N LYS A 51 12.36 -2.71 9.50
CA LYS A 51 11.04 -3.34 9.63
C LYS A 51 9.90 -2.47 9.10
N LEU A 52 9.97 -1.14 9.26
CA LEU A 52 8.99 -0.21 8.67
C LEU A 52 9.05 -0.19 7.15
N LYS A 53 10.24 -0.31 6.55
CA LYS A 53 10.39 -0.44 5.10
C LYS A 53 9.72 -1.72 4.58
N GLU A 54 9.85 -2.82 5.29
CA GLU A 54 9.19 -4.08 4.94
C GLU A 54 7.66 -3.93 4.98
N ILE A 55 7.12 -3.38 6.06
CA ILE A 55 5.67 -3.10 6.16
C ILE A 55 5.21 -2.22 4.99
N ALA A 56 5.95 -1.15 4.67
CA ALA A 56 5.59 -0.26 3.58
C ALA A 56 5.61 -0.96 2.22
N LYS A 57 6.61 -1.81 1.94
CA LYS A 57 6.69 -2.58 0.69
C LYS A 57 5.53 -3.55 0.51
N GLU A 58 5.06 -4.14 1.59
CA GLU A 58 3.95 -5.09 1.56
C GLU A 58 2.58 -4.41 1.40
N THR A 59 2.43 -3.20 1.91
CA THR A 59 1.11 -2.59 2.10
C THR A 59 0.85 -1.36 1.24
N VAL A 60 1.89 -0.75 0.66
CA VAL A 60 1.79 0.51 -0.10
C VAL A 60 2.15 0.30 -1.57
N ASP A 61 1.28 0.71 -2.48
CA ASP A 61 1.63 0.79 -3.91
C ASP A 61 2.56 1.98 -4.19
N ILE A 62 3.81 1.85 -3.75
CA ILE A 62 4.84 2.91 -3.86
C ILE A 62 5.05 3.31 -5.32
N ARG A 63 4.98 2.35 -6.25
CA ARG A 63 5.13 2.61 -7.68
C ARG A 63 3.97 3.44 -8.23
N GLY A 64 2.74 3.08 -7.87
CA GLY A 64 1.54 3.83 -8.26
C GLY A 64 1.58 5.25 -7.75
N ILE A 65 1.95 5.44 -6.47
CA ILE A 65 2.14 6.76 -5.87
C ILE A 65 3.21 7.56 -6.64
N GLY A 66 4.35 6.96 -6.93
CA GLY A 66 5.42 7.61 -7.71
C GLY A 66 4.94 8.07 -9.08
N PHE A 67 4.24 7.24 -9.83
CA PHE A 67 3.68 7.64 -11.12
C PHE A 67 2.55 8.67 -11.01
N TYR A 68 1.81 8.67 -9.92
CA TYR A 68 0.83 9.71 -9.64
C TYR A 68 1.51 11.08 -9.45
N THR A 69 2.62 11.14 -8.70
CA THR A 69 3.35 12.39 -8.45
C THR A 69 3.96 13.00 -9.72
N LEU A 70 4.30 12.18 -10.73
CA LEU A 70 4.74 12.66 -12.03
C LEU A 70 3.66 13.41 -12.82
N GLY A 71 2.38 13.15 -12.51
CA GLY A 71 1.25 13.74 -13.20
C GLY A 71 1.32 13.54 -14.72
N LYS A 72 1.18 14.60 -15.50
CA LYS A 72 1.19 14.52 -16.96
C LYS A 72 2.54 14.11 -17.54
N LYS A 73 3.65 14.38 -16.85
CA LYS A 73 5.01 14.04 -17.31
C LYS A 73 5.23 12.54 -17.48
N ARG A 74 4.49 11.66 -16.76
CA ARG A 74 4.59 10.21 -16.92
C ARG A 74 4.31 9.73 -18.36
N LYS A 75 3.54 10.51 -19.14
CA LYS A 75 3.19 10.18 -20.54
C LYS A 75 4.34 10.42 -21.51
N SER A 76 5.27 11.31 -21.19
CA SER A 76 6.42 11.63 -22.02
C SER A 76 7.65 10.76 -21.73
N LEU A 77 7.62 9.97 -20.66
CA LEU A 77 8.72 9.06 -20.31
C LEU A 77 8.62 7.76 -21.11
N ASN A 78 9.76 7.29 -21.62
CA ASN A 78 9.90 5.97 -22.18
C ASN A 78 9.94 4.90 -21.07
N GLU A 79 9.87 3.61 -21.42
CA GLU A 79 9.81 2.52 -20.44
C GLU A 79 11.07 2.39 -19.58
N GLN A 80 12.23 2.73 -20.11
CA GLN A 80 13.49 2.70 -19.36
C GLN A 80 13.54 3.83 -18.31
N GLU A 81 13.10 5.02 -18.68
CA GLU A 81 12.97 6.16 -17.79
C GLU A 81 11.94 5.90 -16.68
N LYS A 82 10.79 5.30 -17.03
CA LYS A 82 9.79 4.89 -16.04
C LYS A 82 10.35 3.89 -15.03
N LYS A 83 11.09 2.87 -15.49
CA LYS A 83 11.73 1.89 -14.59
C LYS A 83 12.76 2.56 -13.67
N ARG A 84 13.59 3.43 -14.22
CA ARG A 84 14.58 4.18 -13.44
C ARG A 84 13.93 5.07 -12.41
N TYR A 85 12.92 5.83 -12.82
CA TYR A 85 12.16 6.69 -11.91
C TYR A 85 11.52 5.89 -10.78
N ALA A 86 10.81 4.79 -11.09
CA ALA A 86 10.16 3.96 -10.08
C ALA A 86 11.16 3.46 -9.02
N LYS A 87 12.34 2.99 -9.45
CA LYS A 87 13.40 2.53 -8.54
C LYS A 87 13.93 3.65 -7.64
N LEU A 88 14.17 4.83 -8.20
CA LEU A 88 14.65 5.98 -7.43
C LEU A 88 13.59 6.48 -6.45
N PHE A 89 12.34 6.56 -6.90
CA PHE A 89 11.22 6.98 -6.06
C PHE A 89 10.99 6.01 -4.90
N GLU A 90 11.03 4.70 -5.15
CA GLU A 90 10.89 3.69 -4.11
C GLU A 90 11.96 3.85 -3.03
N GLY A 91 13.23 3.98 -3.42
CA GLY A 91 14.32 4.20 -2.47
C GLY A 91 14.16 5.48 -1.65
N TYR A 92 13.77 6.58 -2.28
CA TYR A 92 13.50 7.83 -1.61
C TYR A 92 12.32 7.73 -0.65
N PHE A 93 11.19 7.17 -1.12
CA PHE A 93 9.98 6.99 -0.33
C PHE A 93 10.25 6.16 0.92
N LEU A 94 10.83 4.98 0.74
CA LEU A 94 11.12 4.07 1.85
C LEU A 94 12.04 4.71 2.89
N LYS A 95 13.10 5.39 2.45
CA LYS A 95 14.03 6.09 3.35
C LYS A 95 13.32 7.19 4.11
N SER A 96 12.60 8.08 3.43
CA SER A 96 11.97 9.24 4.06
C SER A 96 10.84 8.83 5.01
N PHE A 97 9.97 7.92 4.56
CA PHE A 97 8.83 7.42 5.33
C PHE A 97 9.27 6.70 6.59
N SER A 98 10.16 5.69 6.46
CA SER A 98 10.56 4.88 7.61
C SER A 98 11.39 5.66 8.62
N SER A 99 12.29 6.56 8.17
CA SER A 99 13.10 7.38 9.08
C SER A 99 12.24 8.33 9.92
N ARG A 100 11.21 8.93 9.31
CA ARG A 100 10.29 9.82 10.04
C ARG A 100 9.40 9.05 11.02
N LEU A 101 8.84 7.91 10.59
CA LEU A 101 8.03 7.10 11.50
C LEU A 101 8.84 6.56 12.68
N ALA A 102 10.09 6.16 12.48
CA ALA A 102 10.95 5.65 13.53
C ALA A 102 11.30 6.68 14.62
N GLU A 103 10.96 7.96 14.43
CA GLU A 103 11.10 9.01 15.44
C GLU A 103 9.96 9.02 16.47
N TYR A 104 8.82 8.41 16.10
CA TYR A 104 7.68 8.31 17.02
C TYR A 104 7.85 7.13 17.97
N THR A 105 7.53 7.38 19.24
CA THR A 105 7.44 6.36 20.29
C THR A 105 5.99 6.28 20.74
N ASN A 106 5.36 5.10 20.62
CA ASN A 106 3.96 4.85 21.00
C ASN A 106 2.95 5.81 20.32
N PRO A 107 2.90 5.89 18.98
CA PRO A 107 1.92 6.73 18.34
C PRO A 107 0.51 6.15 18.54
N GLU A 108 -0.40 6.95 19.01
CA GLU A 108 -1.83 6.66 18.99
C GLU A 108 -2.37 7.08 17.61
N ILE A 109 -2.77 6.11 16.81
CA ILE A 109 -3.31 6.35 15.47
C ILE A 109 -4.73 5.82 15.43
N ASP A 110 -5.70 6.72 15.30
CA ASP A 110 -7.10 6.37 15.12
C ASP A 110 -7.46 6.33 13.63
N VAL A 111 -7.89 5.17 13.16
CA VAL A 111 -8.35 4.99 11.79
C VAL A 111 -9.84 5.27 11.74
N GLN A 112 -10.17 6.44 11.23
CA GLN A 112 -11.57 6.85 11.06
C GLN A 112 -12.28 5.99 10.01
N ASN A 113 -13.59 5.81 10.20
CA ASN A 113 -14.44 5.04 9.29
C ASN A 113 -14.37 5.56 7.86
N LYS A 114 -14.42 4.61 6.89
CA LYS A 114 -14.40 4.94 5.47
C LYS A 114 -15.55 5.87 5.08
N GLU A 115 -15.19 7.02 4.50
CA GLU A 115 -16.13 7.86 3.75
C GLU A 115 -16.08 7.52 2.25
N LYS A 116 -17.24 7.47 1.59
CA LYS A 116 -17.26 7.45 0.11
C LYS A 116 -16.73 8.79 -0.39
N LEU A 117 -15.46 8.79 -0.79
CA LEU A 117 -14.82 9.96 -1.36
C LEU A 117 -15.22 10.08 -2.84
N ASN A 118 -15.69 11.27 -3.25
CA ASN A 118 -15.73 11.60 -4.67
C ASN A 118 -14.30 11.92 -5.15
N GLU A 119 -14.06 11.90 -6.47
CA GLU A 119 -12.73 12.11 -7.05
C GLU A 119 -12.01 13.37 -6.53
N LYS A 120 -12.73 14.48 -6.31
CA LYS A 120 -12.16 15.73 -5.79
C LYS A 120 -11.70 15.61 -4.33
N LYS A 121 -12.46 14.90 -3.48
CA LYS A 121 -12.06 14.65 -2.07
C LYS A 121 -10.87 13.69 -2.00
N THR A 122 -10.82 12.67 -2.86
CA THR A 122 -9.70 11.74 -2.95
C THR A 122 -8.39 12.46 -3.23
N ILE A 123 -8.35 13.36 -4.22
CA ILE A 123 -7.17 14.16 -4.56
C ILE A 123 -6.73 15.04 -3.38
N LYS A 124 -7.67 15.69 -2.69
CA LYS A 124 -7.36 16.54 -1.53
C LYS A 124 -6.77 15.74 -0.37
N ASN A 125 -7.30 14.57 -0.08
CA ASN A 125 -6.81 13.71 1.01
C ASN A 125 -5.43 13.12 0.71
N ILE A 126 -5.15 12.72 -0.53
CA ILE A 126 -3.83 12.28 -0.97
C ILE A 126 -2.82 13.42 -0.81
N ASN A 127 -3.16 14.63 -1.20
CA ASN A 127 -2.29 15.81 -1.04
C ASN A 127 -2.02 16.11 0.44
N ASN A 128 -3.02 16.02 1.32
CA ASN A 128 -2.85 16.20 2.75
C ASN A 128 -1.97 15.11 3.37
N PHE A 129 -2.15 13.85 2.95
CA PHE A 129 -1.31 12.74 3.41
C PHE A 129 0.16 12.94 3.00
N PHE A 130 0.40 13.39 1.76
CA PHE A 130 1.76 13.74 1.31
C PHE A 130 2.35 14.92 2.07
N PHE A 131 1.56 15.93 2.41
CA PHE A 131 2.04 17.10 3.17
C PHE A 131 2.43 16.75 4.62
N ILE A 132 1.81 15.74 5.21
CA ILE A 132 2.16 15.25 6.56
C ILE A 132 3.47 14.42 6.54
N ILE A 133 3.78 13.77 5.41
CA ILE A 133 4.97 12.91 5.27
C ILE A 133 6.22 13.69 4.81
N ILE A 134 6.06 14.83 4.17
CA ILE A 134 7.14 15.72 3.74
C ILE A 134 7.42 16.79 4.78
#